data_9b54ae19ca3e4dac9fec865eee05e6c6
#
_entry.id   9b54ae19ca3e4dac9fec865eee05e6c6
#
_cell.length_a   1.000
_cell.length_b   1.000
_cell.length_c   1.000
_cell.angle_alpha   90.00
_cell.angle_beta   90.00
_cell.angle_gamma   90.00
#
_symmetry.space_group_name_H-M   'P 1'
#
loop_
_entity.id
_entity.type
_entity.pdbx_description
1 polymer ?
#
loop_
_entity_poly.entity_id
_entity_poly.type
_entity_poly.pdbx_seq_one_letter_code
_entity_poly.pdbx_strand_id
1 'polypeptide(L)'
;MKHLAMLFSVLALFAMPVQAFDAGTKKALPTTTVAELPKEGRDTLALIRKGGPFPYAAKDGSSFSNRERTLPKQPRGYYKEYTVKTPGSRDRGARRIVCGGKEQRECYYTADHYKTFKLIQE
;
A
#
# COMPACT_ATOMS: atom_id res chain seq x y z
N MET A 1 -59.94 38.95 -26.10
CA MET A 1 -59.52 37.76 -25.37
C MET A 1 -58.04 37.61 -25.58
N LYS A 2 -57.30 37.80 -24.50
CA LYS A 2 -55.84 37.70 -24.57
C LYS A 2 -55.44 36.32 -24.08
N HIS A 3 -54.89 35.53 -24.97
CA HIS A 3 -54.30 34.25 -24.57
C HIS A 3 -52.88 34.49 -24.12
N LEU A 4 -52.66 34.32 -22.83
CA LEU A 4 -51.34 34.36 -22.24
C LEU A 4 -50.69 33.00 -22.47
N ALA A 5 -49.78 32.94 -23.41
CA ALA A 5 -48.95 31.76 -23.58
C ALA A 5 -47.86 31.76 -22.54
N MET A 6 -48.01 30.93 -21.55
CA MET A 6 -47.00 30.74 -20.51
C MET A 6 -45.93 29.81 -21.09
N LEU A 7 -44.82 30.39 -21.44
CA LEU A 7 -43.63 29.63 -21.80
C LEU A 7 -42.98 29.07 -20.49
N PHE A 8 -43.19 27.79 -20.27
CA PHE A 8 -42.41 27.08 -19.25
C PHE A 8 -41.03 26.78 -19.82
N SER A 9 -40.08 27.59 -19.42
CA SER A 9 -38.66 27.28 -19.64
C SER A 9 -38.27 26.17 -18.68
N VAL A 10 -38.25 24.97 -19.17
CA VAL A 10 -37.69 23.85 -18.40
C VAL A 10 -36.18 24.00 -18.42
N LEU A 11 -35.65 24.51 -17.32
CA LEU A 11 -34.21 24.52 -17.08
C LEU A 11 -33.80 23.10 -16.73
N ALA A 12 -33.36 22.35 -17.75
CA ALA A 12 -32.77 21.04 -17.52
C ALA A 12 -31.42 21.26 -16.85
N LEU A 13 -31.36 21.08 -15.54
CA LEU A 13 -30.10 20.99 -14.82
C LEU A 13 -29.45 19.68 -15.23
N PHE A 14 -28.51 19.74 -16.16
CA PHE A 14 -27.60 18.64 -16.42
C PHE A 14 -26.62 18.60 -15.26
N ALA A 15 -26.89 17.73 -14.29
CA ALA A 15 -25.88 17.35 -13.33
C ALA A 15 -24.81 16.54 -14.09
N MET A 16 -23.73 17.21 -14.47
CA MET A 16 -22.56 16.50 -14.97
C MET A 16 -21.99 15.65 -13.84
N PRO A 17 -21.75 14.33 -14.07
CA PRO A 17 -21.02 13.54 -13.10
C PRO A 17 -19.65 14.18 -12.95
N VAL A 18 -19.34 14.59 -11.72
CA VAL A 18 -17.99 15.00 -11.37
C VAL A 18 -17.12 13.76 -11.51
N GLN A 19 -16.50 13.59 -12.65
CA GLN A 19 -15.44 12.62 -12.76
C GLN A 19 -14.30 13.15 -11.91
N ALA A 20 -14.06 12.49 -10.80
CA ALA A 20 -12.86 12.69 -10.05
C ALA A 20 -11.69 12.45 -11.00
N PHE A 21 -11.06 13.53 -11.40
CA PHE A 21 -9.80 13.46 -12.13
C PHE A 21 -8.75 12.98 -11.14
N ASP A 22 -8.51 11.70 -11.16
CA ASP A 22 -7.35 11.11 -10.53
C ASP A 22 -6.14 11.41 -11.41
N ALA A 23 -5.65 12.65 -11.29
CA ALA A 23 -4.42 13.05 -11.95
C ALA A 23 -3.27 12.30 -11.29
N GLY A 24 -2.84 11.19 -11.88
CA GLY A 24 -1.76 10.36 -11.38
C GLY A 24 -2.27 9.11 -10.67
N THR A 25 -3.24 8.44 -11.24
CA THR A 25 -3.57 7.06 -10.90
C THR A 25 -2.30 6.23 -10.95
N LYS A 26 -1.64 6.12 -9.81
CA LYS A 26 -0.77 4.99 -9.62
C LYS A 26 -1.65 3.77 -9.77
N LYS A 27 -1.31 2.94 -10.75
CA LYS A 27 -1.91 1.62 -10.89
C LYS A 27 -1.99 0.99 -9.51
N ALA A 28 -3.17 0.56 -9.10
CA ALA A 28 -3.36 -0.11 -7.82
C ALA A 28 -2.36 -1.26 -7.70
N LEU A 29 -1.69 -1.36 -6.57
CA LEU A 29 -0.77 -2.45 -6.30
C LEU A 29 -1.54 -3.77 -6.26
N PRO A 30 -0.95 -4.86 -6.77
CA PRO A 30 -1.50 -6.18 -6.56
C PRO A 30 -1.56 -6.49 -5.08
N THR A 31 -2.46 -7.37 -4.70
CA THR A 31 -2.70 -7.78 -3.33
C THR A 31 -2.27 -9.22 -3.12
N THR A 32 -1.98 -9.57 -1.87
CA THR A 32 -1.79 -10.93 -1.42
C THR A 32 -2.45 -11.10 -0.06
N THR A 33 -2.80 -12.33 0.30
CA THR A 33 -3.30 -12.62 1.64
C THR A 33 -2.16 -13.12 2.53
N VAL A 34 -2.36 -13.12 3.84
CA VAL A 34 -1.39 -13.69 4.79
C VAL A 34 -1.13 -15.17 4.46
N ALA A 35 -2.18 -15.92 4.12
CA ALA A 35 -2.07 -17.34 3.79
C ALA A 35 -1.23 -17.60 2.54
N GLU A 36 -1.23 -16.68 1.57
CA GLU A 36 -0.46 -16.79 0.34
C GLU A 36 1.01 -16.38 0.48
N LEU A 37 1.37 -15.72 1.57
CA LEU A 37 2.76 -15.39 1.86
C LEU A 37 3.58 -16.68 2.06
N PRO A 38 4.88 -16.68 1.69
CA PRO A 38 5.75 -17.77 2.14
C PRO A 38 5.76 -17.82 3.67
N LYS A 39 6.05 -19.01 4.23
CA LYS A 39 6.06 -19.22 5.69
C LYS A 39 6.89 -18.15 6.41
N GLU A 40 8.06 -17.85 5.88
CA GLU A 40 8.98 -16.84 6.45
C GLU A 40 8.37 -15.44 6.46
N GLY A 41 7.54 -15.14 5.46
CA GLY A 41 6.77 -13.88 5.43
C GLY A 41 5.70 -13.83 6.50
N ARG A 42 4.98 -14.92 6.71
CA ARG A 42 4.01 -15.02 7.80
C ARG A 42 4.69 -14.88 9.16
N ASP A 43 5.84 -15.51 9.34
CA ASP A 43 6.61 -15.43 10.58
C ASP A 43 7.06 -13.98 10.87
N THR A 44 7.57 -13.30 9.86
CA THR A 44 7.98 -11.89 9.98
C THR A 44 6.78 -10.99 10.30
N LEU A 45 5.65 -11.19 9.64
CA LEU A 45 4.45 -10.39 9.92
C LEU A 45 3.99 -10.58 11.37
N ALA A 46 4.02 -11.80 11.87
CA ALA A 46 3.70 -12.10 13.27
C ALA A 46 4.65 -11.39 14.24
N LEU A 47 5.95 -11.33 13.93
CA LEU A 47 6.93 -10.58 14.73
C LEU A 47 6.65 -9.07 14.70
N ILE A 48 6.27 -8.52 13.56
CA ILE A 48 5.89 -7.10 13.45
C ILE A 48 4.69 -6.81 14.36
N ARG A 49 3.68 -7.65 14.37
CA ARG A 49 2.50 -7.51 15.25
C ARG A 49 2.86 -7.61 16.72
N LYS A 50 3.81 -8.45 17.06
CA LYS A 50 4.30 -8.65 18.43
C LYS A 50 5.28 -7.56 18.89
N GLY A 51 5.97 -6.89 17.96
CA GLY A 51 7.00 -5.91 18.27
C GLY A 51 8.42 -6.47 18.38
N GLY A 52 8.66 -7.64 17.85
CA GLY A 52 9.95 -8.32 17.89
C GLY A 52 10.07 -9.38 18.98
N PRO A 53 11.30 -9.83 19.32
CA PRO A 53 12.58 -9.39 18.75
C PRO A 53 12.78 -9.85 17.31
N PHE A 54 13.54 -9.07 16.55
CA PHE A 54 13.80 -9.34 15.14
C PHE A 54 15.18 -9.98 14.93
N PRO A 55 15.30 -10.97 13.99
CA PRO A 55 16.58 -11.64 13.75
C PRO A 55 17.70 -10.72 13.25
N TYR A 56 17.34 -9.69 12.48
CA TYR A 56 18.31 -8.70 11.97
C TYR A 56 18.11 -7.37 12.68
N ALA A 57 18.37 -7.34 13.97
CA ALA A 57 18.06 -6.22 14.86
C ALA A 57 18.59 -4.87 14.38
N ALA A 58 19.75 -4.84 13.71
CA ALA A 58 20.32 -3.59 13.19
C ALA A 58 19.65 -3.09 11.90
N LYS A 59 18.85 -3.92 11.23
CA LYS A 59 18.19 -3.62 9.96
C LYS A 59 16.68 -3.55 10.09
N ASP A 60 16.11 -4.50 10.83
CA ASP A 60 14.67 -4.62 10.97
C ASP A 60 14.08 -3.45 11.77
N GLY A 61 13.03 -2.84 11.24
CA GLY A 61 12.42 -1.65 11.81
C GLY A 61 13.04 -0.34 11.37
N SER A 62 14.04 -0.35 10.49
CA SER A 62 14.61 0.88 9.95
C SER A 62 13.67 1.54 8.94
N SER A 63 13.81 2.85 8.77
CA SER A 63 12.99 3.63 7.85
C SER A 63 13.22 3.20 6.40
N PHE A 64 12.13 3.02 5.67
CA PHE A 64 12.14 2.79 4.23
C PHE A 64 11.77 4.10 3.52
N SER A 65 12.65 4.59 2.64
CA SER A 65 12.52 5.92 2.07
C SER A 65 11.51 6.04 0.93
N ASN A 66 11.10 4.93 0.32
CA ASN A 66 10.19 4.90 -0.83
C ASN A 66 10.65 5.83 -1.99
N ARG A 67 11.97 5.89 -2.25
CA ARG A 67 12.56 6.78 -3.26
C ARG A 67 11.97 6.62 -4.64
N GLU A 68 11.69 5.38 -5.03
CA GLU A 68 11.17 5.07 -6.36
C GLU A 68 9.64 5.22 -6.44
N ARG A 69 9.02 5.62 -5.33
CA ARG A 69 7.58 5.87 -5.25
C ARG A 69 6.73 4.67 -5.67
N THR A 70 7.22 3.46 -5.44
CA THR A 70 6.49 2.22 -5.72
C THR A 70 5.31 2.04 -4.76
N LEU A 71 5.47 2.46 -3.53
CA LEU A 71 4.40 2.53 -2.53
C LEU A 71 3.73 3.91 -2.55
N PRO A 72 2.50 4.03 -2.01
CA PRO A 72 1.84 5.33 -1.89
C PRO A 72 2.74 6.36 -1.20
N LYS A 73 2.73 7.60 -1.72
CA LYS A 73 3.53 8.68 -1.16
C LYS A 73 3.05 9.02 0.25
N GLN A 74 3.98 9.02 1.20
CA GLN A 74 3.73 9.34 2.60
C GLN A 74 4.89 10.17 3.16
N PRO A 75 4.70 10.86 4.29
CA PRO A 75 5.78 11.61 4.93
C PRO A 75 6.98 10.73 5.27
N ARG A 76 8.15 11.35 5.36
CA ARG A 76 9.38 10.69 5.79
C ARG A 76 9.16 9.98 7.13
N GLY A 77 9.65 8.74 7.24
CA GLY A 77 9.50 7.94 8.45
C GLY A 77 8.19 7.17 8.57
N TYR A 78 7.29 7.34 7.62
CA TYR A 78 6.01 6.60 7.60
C TYR A 78 6.21 5.10 7.46
N TYR A 79 7.13 4.67 6.59
CA TYR A 79 7.40 3.26 6.31
C TYR A 79 8.59 2.73 7.08
N LYS A 80 8.47 1.50 7.56
CA LYS A 80 9.56 0.73 8.16
C LYS A 80 9.71 -0.59 7.44
N GLU A 81 10.95 -1.05 7.28
CA GLU A 81 11.26 -2.28 6.57
C GLU A 81 11.69 -3.40 7.51
N TYR A 82 11.38 -4.63 7.11
CA TYR A 82 11.70 -5.84 7.86
C TYR A 82 12.17 -6.93 6.91
N THR A 83 13.12 -7.73 7.36
CA THR A 83 13.66 -8.85 6.60
C THR A 83 12.72 -10.05 6.66
N VAL A 84 12.44 -10.62 5.49
CA VAL A 84 11.83 -11.94 5.37
C VAL A 84 12.96 -12.91 4.98
N LYS A 85 13.23 -13.91 5.81
CA LYS A 85 14.32 -14.86 5.57
C LYS A 85 14.13 -15.60 4.26
N THR A 86 15.23 -15.79 3.55
CA THR A 86 15.29 -16.66 2.37
C THR A 86 16.02 -17.95 2.78
N PRO A 87 15.32 -19.09 2.89
CA PRO A 87 15.97 -20.35 3.27
C PRO A 87 17.13 -20.70 2.34
N GLY A 88 18.25 -21.10 2.92
CA GLY A 88 19.44 -21.48 2.17
C GLY A 88 20.29 -20.32 1.64
N SER A 89 19.87 -19.08 1.84
CA SER A 89 20.66 -17.92 1.44
C SER A 89 21.82 -17.69 2.42
N ARG A 90 22.99 -17.36 1.88
CA ARG A 90 24.16 -16.98 2.69
C ARG A 90 24.07 -15.58 3.26
N ASP A 91 23.30 -14.73 2.61
CA ASP A 91 23.05 -13.36 3.02
C ASP A 91 21.59 -13.18 3.47
N ARG A 92 21.20 -11.93 3.70
CA ARG A 92 19.84 -11.57 4.11
C ARG A 92 18.78 -11.83 3.04
N GLY A 93 19.20 -12.06 1.78
CA GLY A 93 18.30 -12.24 0.64
C GLY A 93 17.56 -10.97 0.24
N ALA A 94 16.62 -11.11 -0.69
CA ALA A 94 15.93 -9.99 -1.32
C ALA A 94 14.50 -9.78 -0.81
N ARG A 95 14.02 -10.62 0.09
CA ARG A 95 12.64 -10.57 0.58
C ARG A 95 12.49 -9.60 1.75
N ARG A 96 11.45 -8.77 1.71
CA ARG A 96 11.15 -7.78 2.77
C ARG A 96 9.65 -7.64 2.98
N ILE A 97 9.28 -7.17 4.16
CA ILE A 97 7.97 -6.57 4.41
C ILE A 97 8.21 -5.11 4.77
N VAL A 98 7.43 -4.22 4.17
CA VAL A 98 7.45 -2.79 4.47
C VAL A 98 6.08 -2.43 5.02
N CYS A 99 6.05 -1.85 6.21
CA CYS A 99 4.82 -1.47 6.87
C CYS A 99 4.79 0.01 7.21
N GLY A 100 3.62 0.60 7.20
CA GLY A 100 3.39 1.98 7.58
C GLY A 100 2.03 2.18 8.21
N GLY A 101 1.73 3.44 8.52
CA GLY A 101 0.46 3.82 9.12
C GLY A 101 0.35 3.51 10.61
N LYS A 102 -0.86 3.71 11.13
CA LYS A 102 -1.15 3.47 12.54
C LYS A 102 -0.90 2.01 12.89
N GLU A 103 -0.10 1.79 13.93
CA GLU A 103 0.27 0.45 14.42
C GLU A 103 0.89 -0.44 13.32
N GLN A 104 1.46 0.16 12.30
CA GLN A 104 2.06 -0.54 11.17
C GLN A 104 1.12 -1.55 10.51
N ARG A 105 -0.16 -1.18 10.36
CA ARG A 105 -1.20 -2.06 9.81
C ARG A 105 -1.22 -2.13 8.30
N GLU A 106 -0.60 -1.17 7.63
CA GLU A 106 -0.50 -1.11 6.17
C GLU A 106 0.82 -1.77 5.75
N CYS A 107 0.78 -3.04 5.37
CA CYS A 107 1.97 -3.82 5.06
C CYS A 107 2.00 -4.29 3.63
N TYR A 108 3.21 -4.28 3.07
CA TYR A 108 3.50 -4.67 1.69
C TYR A 108 4.62 -5.71 1.68
N TYR A 109 4.50 -6.70 0.82
CA TYR A 109 5.52 -7.73 0.63
C TYR A 109 6.27 -7.54 -0.68
N THR A 110 7.60 -7.68 -0.64
CA THR A 110 8.44 -7.74 -1.83
C THR A 110 9.33 -8.96 -1.79
N ALA A 111 9.47 -9.63 -2.93
CA ALA A 111 10.38 -10.77 -3.10
C ALA A 111 11.61 -10.41 -3.94
N ASP A 112 11.68 -9.21 -4.50
CA ASP A 112 12.68 -8.80 -5.50
C ASP A 112 13.44 -7.53 -5.10
N HIS A 113 13.71 -7.36 -3.82
CA HIS A 113 14.48 -6.25 -3.27
C HIS A 113 13.90 -4.89 -3.67
N TYR A 114 12.61 -4.68 -3.32
CA TYR A 114 11.85 -3.44 -3.46
C TYR A 114 11.45 -3.05 -4.90
N LYS A 115 11.65 -3.89 -5.89
CA LYS A 115 11.25 -3.58 -7.26
C LYS A 115 9.74 -3.64 -7.45
N THR A 116 9.12 -4.67 -6.88
CA THR A 116 7.66 -4.84 -6.91
C THR A 116 7.14 -5.16 -5.51
N PHE A 117 5.91 -4.72 -5.23
CA PHE A 117 5.25 -4.94 -3.96
C PHE A 117 3.84 -5.49 -4.16
N LYS A 118 3.38 -6.23 -3.17
CA LYS A 118 1.98 -6.64 -3.02
C LYS A 118 1.45 -6.15 -1.68
N LEU A 119 0.28 -5.52 -1.68
CA LEU A 119 -0.39 -5.15 -0.44
C LEU A 119 -0.88 -6.41 0.27
N ILE A 120 -0.50 -6.57 1.53
CA ILE A 120 -0.94 -7.71 2.35
C ILE A 120 -2.32 -7.41 2.92
N GLN A 121 -3.28 -8.23 2.57
CA GLN A 121 -4.63 -8.20 3.15
C GLN A 121 -4.66 -9.13 4.36
N GLU A 122 -4.94 -8.57 5.50
CA GLU A 122 -5.06 -9.29 6.76
C GLU A 122 -6.52 -9.54 7.13
#